data_3ce41dc7d2b55e56716fdde5a3206ff5
#
_entry.id   3ce41dc7d2b55e56716fdde5a3206ff5
#
_cell.length_a   1.000
_cell.length_b   1.000
_cell.length_c   1.000
_cell.angle_alpha   90.00
_cell.angle_beta   90.00
_cell.angle_gamma   90.00
#
_symmetry.space_group_name_H-M   'P 1'
#
loop_
_entity.id
_entity.type
_entity.pdbx_description
1 polymer ?
#
loop_
_entity_poly.entity_id
_entity_poly.type
_entity_poly.pdbx_seq_one_letter_code
_entity_poly.pdbx_strand_id
1 'polypeptide(L)'
;MTSSKETRLTRWFGRRPWRTVLRLGSIALGVGATGWLLTVLWPEPDRVAKDGSANRDALTSLAPFPSAPVTVLVVGIDADQLGEPSNQAAPLGRANADALMLFRISADEPLQVLQIPSELAVQLPGNGPPTSLSSLWQIGGVALLSDAIQDILGSTQQSPQRYVVMPRMALRIVVNGLGELDLSLNQIYQRNDKSQGYSINLQAGRQRC
;
A
#
# COMPACT_ATOMS: atom_id res chain seq x y z
N MET A 1 13.59 63.27 39.70
CA MET A 1 12.98 61.96 39.93
C MET A 1 13.05 61.20 38.62
N THR A 2 14.11 60.46 38.41
CA THR A 2 14.34 59.64 37.21
C THR A 2 14.30 58.16 37.63
N SER A 3 13.21 57.48 37.29
CA SER A 3 13.02 56.05 37.56
C SER A 3 13.73 55.27 36.47
N SER A 4 14.77 54.58 36.87
CA SER A 4 15.54 53.62 36.06
C SER A 4 14.69 52.38 35.86
N LYS A 5 14.31 52.11 34.58
CA LYS A 5 13.82 50.80 34.14
C LYS A 5 15.01 49.88 33.97
N GLU A 6 15.43 49.21 35.01
CA GLU A 6 16.37 48.09 34.85
C GLU A 6 15.65 46.92 34.19
N THR A 7 16.17 46.57 33.06
CA THR A 7 15.69 45.53 32.17
C THR A 7 15.80 44.15 32.80
N ARG A 8 14.66 43.44 32.88
CA ARG A 8 14.51 42.07 33.42
C ARG A 8 15.31 40.99 32.70
N LEU A 9 16.14 41.35 31.71
CA LEU A 9 16.94 40.43 30.92
C LEU A 9 18.20 39.89 31.60
N THR A 10 18.69 40.55 32.65
CA THR A 10 19.93 40.12 33.33
C THR A 10 19.73 38.97 34.34
N ARG A 11 18.49 38.57 34.63
CA ARG A 11 18.18 37.49 35.57
C ARG A 11 18.26 36.07 34.96
N TRP A 12 18.33 35.97 33.65
CA TRP A 12 18.34 34.66 32.96
C TRP A 12 19.74 34.09 32.72
N PHE A 13 20.78 34.94 32.77
CA PHE A 13 22.16 34.49 32.64
C PHE A 13 22.77 34.37 34.06
N GLY A 14 22.66 33.16 34.63
CA GLY A 14 23.33 32.85 35.89
C GLY A 14 24.83 33.15 35.84
N ARG A 15 25.47 33.33 36.99
CA ARG A 15 26.88 33.72 37.19
C ARG A 15 27.97 32.95 36.43
N ARG A 16 27.64 32.03 35.52
CA ARG A 16 28.58 31.29 34.70
C ARG A 16 28.01 31.15 33.26
N PRO A 17 28.16 32.18 32.41
CA PRO A 17 27.65 32.17 31.04
C PRO A 17 28.16 30.99 30.19
N TRP A 18 29.37 30.54 30.46
CA TRP A 18 30.01 29.39 29.80
C TRP A 18 29.20 28.09 29.91
N ARG A 19 28.63 27.79 31.06
CA ARG A 19 27.82 26.57 31.27
C ARG A 19 26.49 26.64 30.52
N THR A 20 25.92 27.81 30.37
CA THR A 20 24.69 28.00 29.59
C THR A 20 24.95 27.87 28.11
N VAL A 21 26.06 28.44 27.63
CA VAL A 21 26.51 28.30 26.23
C VAL A 21 26.80 26.84 25.87
N LEU A 22 27.51 26.10 26.76
CA LEU A 22 27.74 24.68 26.57
C LEU A 22 26.45 23.84 26.54
N ARG A 23 25.49 24.14 27.41
CA ARG A 23 24.20 23.45 27.41
C ARG A 23 23.37 23.71 26.15
N LEU A 24 23.31 24.96 25.72
CA LEU A 24 22.62 25.31 24.48
C LEU A 24 23.32 24.74 23.26
N GLY A 25 24.63 24.76 23.23
CA GLY A 25 25.43 24.13 22.17
C GLY A 25 25.23 22.63 22.09
N SER A 26 25.19 21.91 23.22
CA SER A 26 24.95 20.45 23.23
C SER A 26 23.52 20.09 22.79
N ILE A 27 22.51 20.91 23.14
CA ILE A 27 21.15 20.71 22.69
C ILE A 27 21.05 20.95 21.17
N ALA A 28 21.65 22.02 20.66
CA ALA A 28 21.65 22.33 19.23
C ALA A 28 22.37 21.22 18.42
N LEU A 29 23.48 20.70 18.95
CA LEU A 29 24.24 19.61 18.32
C LEU A 29 23.46 18.29 18.36
N GLY A 30 22.75 18.00 19.46
CA GLY A 30 21.90 16.83 19.61
C GLY A 30 20.72 16.87 18.62
N VAL A 31 20.02 17.99 18.53
CA VAL A 31 18.89 18.19 17.60
C VAL A 31 19.37 18.12 16.14
N GLY A 32 20.51 18.74 15.83
CA GLY A 32 21.10 18.70 14.50
C GLY A 32 21.54 17.29 14.09
N ALA A 33 22.21 16.56 14.97
CA ALA A 33 22.62 15.18 14.73
C ALA A 33 21.41 14.24 14.56
N THR A 34 20.38 14.38 15.40
CA THR A 34 19.15 13.57 15.29
C THR A 34 18.40 13.89 14.00
N GLY A 35 18.29 15.17 13.63
CA GLY A 35 17.67 15.58 12.37
C GLY A 35 18.42 15.02 11.15
N TRP A 36 19.74 15.08 11.16
CA TRP A 36 20.56 14.50 10.09
C TRP A 36 20.44 12.97 10.02
N LEU A 37 20.45 12.30 11.17
CA LEU A 37 20.27 10.84 11.24
C LEU A 37 18.88 10.40 10.73
N LEU A 38 17.84 11.18 11.04
CA LEU A 38 16.50 10.93 10.52
C LEU A 38 16.42 11.11 9.00
N THR A 39 17.15 12.06 8.41
CA THR A 39 17.17 12.23 6.96
C THR A 39 17.94 11.12 6.25
N VAL A 40 18.98 10.56 6.89
CA VAL A 40 19.79 9.47 6.32
C VAL A 40 19.15 8.10 6.51
N LEU A 41 18.49 7.87 7.65
CA LEU A 41 17.83 6.60 7.97
C LEU A 41 16.37 6.52 7.54
N TRP A 42 15.75 7.68 7.20
CA TRP A 42 14.39 7.66 6.69
C TRP A 42 14.41 7.04 5.30
N PRO A 43 13.74 5.91 5.08
CA PRO A 43 13.61 5.38 3.72
C PRO A 43 12.98 6.48 2.88
N GLU A 44 13.59 6.78 1.73
CA GLU A 44 12.97 7.71 0.79
C GLU A 44 11.54 7.21 0.55
N PRO A 45 10.52 8.05 0.74
CA PRO A 45 9.17 7.64 0.40
C PRO A 45 9.20 7.24 -1.07
N ASP A 46 8.79 6.01 -1.38
CA ASP A 46 8.59 5.58 -2.75
C ASP A 46 7.85 6.73 -3.44
N ARG A 47 8.50 7.35 -4.41
CA ARG A 47 7.91 8.46 -5.16
C ARG A 47 6.74 7.88 -5.90
N VAL A 48 5.58 7.87 -5.25
CA VAL A 48 4.31 7.68 -5.93
C VAL A 48 4.29 8.78 -6.97
N ALA A 49 4.32 8.40 -8.24
CA ALA A 49 4.29 9.32 -9.35
C ALA A 49 3.08 10.23 -9.18
N LYS A 50 3.34 11.48 -8.74
CA LYS A 50 2.31 12.45 -8.39
C LYS A 50 1.71 13.09 -9.64
N ASP A 51 2.27 12.76 -10.80
CA ASP A 51 1.85 13.29 -12.08
C ASP A 51 1.06 12.23 -12.84
N GLY A 52 -0.27 12.34 -12.79
CA GLY A 52 -1.21 11.55 -13.58
C GLY A 52 -1.15 11.79 -15.09
N SER A 53 -0.10 12.41 -15.60
CA SER A 53 0.27 12.39 -17.01
C SER A 53 1.22 11.22 -17.26
N ALA A 54 0.67 10.00 -17.25
CA ALA A 54 1.36 8.87 -17.84
C ALA A 54 1.64 9.21 -19.29
N ASN A 55 2.83 9.75 -19.53
CA ASN A 55 3.34 9.98 -20.88
C ASN A 55 3.35 8.59 -21.53
N ARG A 56 2.55 8.39 -22.59
CA ARG A 56 2.48 7.11 -23.32
C ARG A 56 3.84 6.65 -23.82
N ASP A 57 4.79 7.57 -23.95
CA ASP A 57 6.17 7.28 -24.31
C ASP A 57 6.99 6.65 -23.17
N ALA A 58 6.51 6.70 -21.92
CA ALA A 58 7.17 6.07 -20.78
C ALA A 58 6.94 4.55 -20.72
N LEU A 59 5.95 4.02 -21.45
CA LEU A 59 5.74 2.56 -21.56
C LEU A 59 6.86 1.85 -22.36
N THR A 60 7.68 2.59 -23.09
CA THR A 60 8.83 2.04 -23.83
C THR A 60 10.07 1.87 -22.96
N SER A 61 10.09 2.46 -21.76
CA SER A 61 11.18 2.32 -20.78
C SER A 61 10.67 1.57 -19.56
N LEU A 62 10.35 0.30 -19.72
CA LEU A 62 10.10 -0.57 -18.56
C LEU A 62 11.35 -0.59 -17.68
N ALA A 63 11.16 -0.49 -16.38
CA ALA A 63 12.25 -0.65 -15.44
C ALA A 63 12.93 -2.01 -15.64
N PRO A 64 14.25 -2.09 -15.52
CA PRO A 64 14.94 -3.37 -15.65
C PRO A 64 14.42 -4.35 -14.58
N PHE A 65 14.51 -5.64 -14.90
CA PHE A 65 14.19 -6.67 -13.92
C PHE A 65 15.03 -6.47 -12.63
N PRO A 66 14.47 -6.82 -11.49
CA PRO A 66 15.21 -6.71 -10.23
C PRO A 66 16.44 -7.60 -10.25
N SER A 67 17.55 -7.13 -9.69
CA SER A 67 18.83 -7.86 -9.60
C SER A 67 18.78 -9.07 -8.66
N ALA A 68 17.76 -9.17 -7.83
CA ALA A 68 17.45 -10.30 -6.97
C ALA A 68 15.96 -10.62 -7.04
N PRO A 69 15.54 -11.88 -6.82
CA PRO A 69 14.13 -12.23 -6.82
C PRO A 69 13.33 -11.41 -5.83
N VAL A 70 12.21 -10.84 -6.25
CA VAL A 70 11.31 -10.03 -5.43
C VAL A 70 9.93 -10.68 -5.40
N THR A 71 9.37 -10.82 -4.20
CA THR A 71 8.00 -11.28 -4.00
C THR A 71 7.08 -10.10 -3.72
N VAL A 72 6.07 -9.93 -4.55
CA VAL A 72 5.09 -8.83 -4.49
C VAL A 72 3.71 -9.39 -4.17
N LEU A 73 3.10 -8.91 -3.11
CA LEU A 73 1.70 -9.19 -2.79
C LEU A 73 0.80 -8.18 -3.50
N VAL A 74 -0.07 -8.65 -4.36
CA VAL A 74 -1.11 -7.85 -5.00
C VAL A 74 -2.43 -8.10 -4.28
N VAL A 75 -3.04 -7.04 -3.77
CA VAL A 75 -4.28 -7.06 -3.01
C VAL A 75 -5.34 -6.29 -3.78
N GLY A 76 -6.31 -6.98 -4.35
CA GLY A 76 -7.50 -6.37 -4.94
C GLY A 76 -8.54 -6.10 -3.87
N ILE A 77 -8.95 -4.86 -3.73
CA ILE A 77 -10.01 -4.46 -2.78
C ILE A 77 -11.28 -4.05 -3.52
N ASP A 78 -12.42 -4.31 -2.91
CA ASP A 78 -13.74 -4.02 -3.48
C ASP A 78 -14.19 -2.55 -3.29
N ALA A 79 -13.36 -1.70 -2.70
CA ALA A 79 -13.54 -0.26 -2.70
C ALA A 79 -13.25 0.36 -4.08
N ASP A 80 -13.87 1.51 -4.40
CA ASP A 80 -13.57 2.23 -5.64
C ASP A 80 -12.21 2.90 -5.60
N GLN A 81 -11.84 3.47 -4.47
CA GLN A 81 -10.57 4.18 -4.28
C GLN A 81 -9.86 3.71 -3.02
N LEU A 82 -8.56 3.92 -2.98
CA LEU A 82 -7.76 3.65 -1.81
C LEU A 82 -8.13 4.63 -0.68
N GLY A 83 -8.38 4.07 0.50
CA GLY A 83 -8.78 4.85 1.69
C GLY A 83 -10.30 5.00 1.86
N GLU A 84 -11.12 4.55 0.92
CA GLU A 84 -12.56 4.46 1.14
C GLU A 84 -12.86 3.34 2.15
N PRO A 85 -13.60 3.65 3.23
CA PRO A 85 -13.87 2.67 4.26
C PRO A 85 -14.99 1.69 3.89
N SER A 86 -15.78 2.02 2.85
CA SER A 86 -16.96 1.27 2.48
C SER A 86 -16.90 0.79 1.03
N ASN A 87 -17.50 -0.36 0.81
CA ASN A 87 -17.75 -0.92 -0.49
C ASN A 87 -19.00 -0.28 -1.09
N GLN A 88 -18.90 0.29 -2.29
CA GLN A 88 -20.03 0.84 -3.05
C GLN A 88 -20.80 -0.22 -3.83
N ALA A 89 -20.21 -1.42 -4.01
CA ALA A 89 -20.90 -2.56 -4.58
C ALA A 89 -21.82 -3.23 -3.54
N ALA A 90 -22.75 -4.05 -3.99
CA ALA A 90 -23.58 -4.81 -3.08
C ALA A 90 -22.97 -6.19 -2.75
N PRO A 91 -23.16 -6.68 -1.54
CA PRO A 91 -23.86 -5.99 -0.46
C PRO A 91 -23.03 -4.82 0.05
N LEU A 92 -23.71 -3.71 0.33
CA LEU A 92 -23.06 -2.55 0.94
C LEU A 92 -22.43 -2.93 2.26
N GLY A 93 -21.18 -2.55 2.46
CA GLY A 93 -20.43 -2.90 3.65
C GLY A 93 -19.07 -2.24 3.71
N ARG A 94 -18.24 -2.74 4.61
CA ARG A 94 -16.84 -2.31 4.69
C ARG A 94 -16.04 -2.96 3.56
N ALA A 95 -15.05 -2.23 3.04
CA ALA A 95 -14.17 -2.76 2.00
C ALA A 95 -13.42 -4.02 2.46
N ASN A 96 -13.34 -5.01 1.58
CA ASN A 96 -12.65 -6.29 1.79
C ASN A 96 -11.54 -6.46 0.78
N ALA A 97 -10.62 -7.38 1.07
CA ALA A 97 -9.64 -7.85 0.11
C ALA A 97 -10.18 -9.09 -0.61
N ASP A 98 -10.71 -8.91 -1.82
CA ASP A 98 -11.37 -9.98 -2.56
C ASP A 98 -10.43 -10.78 -3.46
N ALA A 99 -9.31 -10.20 -3.85
CA ALA A 99 -8.31 -10.86 -4.67
C ALA A 99 -6.92 -10.76 -4.03
N LEU A 100 -6.27 -11.90 -3.86
CA LEU A 100 -4.95 -12.01 -3.25
C LEU A 100 -4.04 -12.82 -4.17
N MET A 101 -2.96 -12.21 -4.64
CA MET A 101 -1.98 -12.85 -5.51
C MET A 101 -0.57 -12.53 -5.06
N LEU A 102 0.30 -13.55 -5.05
CA LEU A 102 1.73 -13.37 -4.90
C LEU A 102 2.41 -13.52 -6.25
N PHE A 103 3.20 -12.54 -6.61
CA PHE A 103 4.04 -12.54 -7.78
C PHE A 103 5.50 -12.65 -7.35
N ARG A 104 6.20 -13.68 -7.81
CA ARG A 104 7.65 -13.78 -7.68
C ARG A 104 8.29 -13.39 -9.01
N ILE A 105 9.02 -12.30 -8.99
CA ILE A 105 9.66 -11.70 -10.15
C ILE A 105 11.16 -11.89 -10.02
N SER A 106 11.78 -12.52 -11.02
CA SER A 106 13.23 -12.75 -11.11
C SER A 106 13.68 -12.48 -12.55
N ALA A 107 14.95 -12.09 -12.71
CA ALA A 107 15.53 -11.96 -14.04
C ALA A 107 15.79 -13.32 -14.71
N ASP A 108 16.08 -14.35 -13.90
CA ASP A 108 16.57 -15.64 -14.36
C ASP A 108 15.50 -16.75 -14.37
N GLU A 109 14.31 -16.46 -13.80
CA GLU A 109 13.22 -17.43 -13.68
C GLU A 109 11.94 -16.87 -14.32
N PRO A 110 11.07 -17.75 -14.85
CA PRO A 110 9.73 -17.35 -15.30
C PRO A 110 8.94 -16.70 -14.15
N LEU A 111 8.06 -15.76 -14.49
CA LEU A 111 7.13 -15.18 -13.55
C LEU A 111 6.31 -16.27 -12.86
N GLN A 112 6.40 -16.35 -11.54
CA GLN A 112 5.60 -17.27 -10.74
C GLN A 112 4.44 -16.49 -10.13
N VAL A 113 3.25 -17.05 -10.19
CA VAL A 113 2.03 -16.45 -9.65
C VAL A 113 1.31 -17.46 -8.76
N LEU A 114 1.05 -17.10 -7.53
CA LEU A 114 0.24 -17.88 -6.60
C LEU A 114 -1.01 -17.08 -6.25
N GLN A 115 -2.17 -17.60 -6.61
CA GLN A 115 -3.45 -17.07 -6.15
C GLN A 115 -3.77 -17.65 -4.77
N ILE A 116 -4.13 -16.80 -3.83
CA ILE A 116 -4.51 -17.18 -2.47
C ILE A 116 -6.01 -16.96 -2.33
N PRO A 117 -6.79 -17.98 -1.93
CA PRO A 117 -8.23 -17.82 -1.69
C PRO A 117 -8.48 -16.79 -0.56
N SER A 118 -9.28 -15.78 -0.84
CA SER A 118 -9.59 -14.72 0.11
C SER A 118 -10.44 -15.18 1.29
N GLU A 119 -11.19 -16.27 1.11
CA GLU A 119 -12.02 -16.91 2.14
C GLU A 119 -11.24 -17.84 3.08
N LEU A 120 -9.96 -18.05 2.82
CA LEU A 120 -9.13 -18.89 3.66
C LEU A 120 -9.18 -18.40 5.12
N ALA A 121 -9.61 -19.30 6.01
CA ALA A 121 -9.73 -19.00 7.43
C ALA A 121 -8.36 -19.06 8.10
N VAL A 122 -8.05 -18.03 8.87
CA VAL A 122 -6.81 -17.92 9.66
C VAL A 122 -7.13 -17.66 11.11
N GLN A 123 -6.29 -18.17 11.99
CA GLN A 123 -6.41 -17.97 13.43
C GLN A 123 -5.45 -16.82 13.81
N LEU A 124 -6.02 -15.69 14.21
CA LEU A 124 -5.20 -14.61 14.78
C LEU A 124 -4.70 -14.98 16.18
N PRO A 125 -3.57 -14.40 16.62
CA PRO A 125 -3.11 -14.58 17.99
C PRO A 125 -4.18 -14.19 19.00
N GLY A 126 -4.45 -15.08 19.97
CA GLY A 126 -5.51 -14.95 20.97
C GLY A 126 -6.58 -16.03 20.83
N ASN A 127 -7.61 -15.93 21.65
CA ASN A 127 -8.70 -16.94 21.71
C ASN A 127 -9.94 -16.55 20.88
N GLY A 128 -9.76 -15.70 19.87
CA GLY A 128 -10.84 -15.27 18.98
C GLY A 128 -11.24 -16.39 17.99
N PRO A 129 -12.41 -16.29 17.34
CA PRO A 129 -12.79 -17.19 16.27
C PRO A 129 -11.87 -17.02 15.04
N PRO A 130 -11.71 -18.07 14.21
CA PRO A 130 -11.05 -17.95 12.93
C PRO A 130 -11.72 -16.86 12.08
N THR A 131 -10.92 -16.12 11.33
CA THR A 131 -11.40 -15.06 10.44
C THR A 131 -10.87 -15.28 9.03
N SER A 132 -11.55 -14.78 8.00
CA SER A 132 -11.08 -14.88 6.61
C SER A 132 -9.95 -13.91 6.33
N LEU A 133 -9.06 -14.27 5.41
CA LEU A 133 -8.03 -13.36 4.90
C LEU A 133 -8.64 -12.07 4.36
N SER A 134 -9.77 -12.16 3.65
CA SER A 134 -10.53 -11.02 3.14
C SER A 134 -10.83 -9.97 4.21
N SER A 135 -11.30 -10.41 5.38
CA SER A 135 -11.67 -9.51 6.48
C SER A 135 -10.48 -8.94 7.25
N LEU A 136 -9.28 -9.50 7.11
CA LEU A 136 -8.07 -8.94 7.73
C LEU A 136 -7.75 -7.54 7.23
N TRP A 137 -8.13 -7.24 5.98
CA TRP A 137 -8.02 -5.90 5.42
C TRP A 137 -8.71 -4.83 6.29
N GLN A 138 -9.90 -5.14 6.80
CA GLN A 138 -10.66 -4.22 7.66
C GLN A 138 -10.05 -4.07 9.06
N ILE A 139 -9.34 -5.09 9.55
CA ILE A 139 -8.80 -5.15 10.91
C ILE A 139 -7.43 -4.47 11.00
N GLY A 140 -6.53 -4.79 10.08
CA GLY A 140 -5.15 -4.33 10.12
C GLY A 140 -4.54 -4.00 8.76
N GLY A 141 -5.37 -3.89 7.71
CA GLY A 141 -4.92 -3.52 6.37
C GLY A 141 -3.94 -4.51 5.77
N VAL A 142 -3.06 -4.01 4.90
CA VAL A 142 -2.06 -4.84 4.20
C VAL A 142 -1.03 -5.45 5.14
N ALA A 143 -0.72 -4.81 6.26
CA ALA A 143 0.27 -5.33 7.20
C ALA A 143 -0.19 -6.66 7.82
N LEU A 144 -1.37 -6.67 8.44
CA LEU A 144 -1.92 -7.87 9.04
C LEU A 144 -2.18 -8.98 8.01
N LEU A 145 -2.61 -8.58 6.81
CA LEU A 145 -2.81 -9.52 5.70
C LEU A 145 -1.49 -10.15 5.25
N SER A 146 -0.43 -9.36 5.13
CA SER A 146 0.91 -9.84 4.77
C SER A 146 1.47 -10.79 5.81
N ASP A 147 1.32 -10.46 7.10
CA ASP A 147 1.77 -11.32 8.20
C ASP A 147 1.04 -12.66 8.18
N ALA A 148 -0.27 -12.66 8.01
CA ALA A 148 -1.06 -13.89 7.92
C ALA A 148 -0.66 -14.74 6.70
N ILE A 149 -0.39 -14.12 5.56
CA ILE A 149 0.09 -14.82 4.36
C ILE A 149 1.47 -15.42 4.61
N GLN A 150 2.36 -14.70 5.27
CA GLN A 150 3.68 -15.19 5.64
C GLN A 150 3.59 -16.42 6.55
N ASP A 151 2.72 -16.39 7.53
CA ASP A 151 2.48 -17.53 8.43
C ASP A 151 1.97 -18.77 7.67
N ILE A 152 1.04 -18.57 6.72
CA ILE A 152 0.53 -19.65 5.86
C ILE A 152 1.65 -20.26 5.01
N LEU A 153 2.51 -19.43 4.44
CA LEU A 153 3.59 -19.89 3.58
C LEU A 153 4.74 -20.56 4.35
N GLY A 154 4.86 -20.28 5.63
CA GLY A 154 5.86 -20.89 6.52
C GLY A 154 7.32 -20.67 6.12
N SER A 155 7.59 -19.75 5.18
CA SER A 155 8.92 -19.52 4.61
C SER A 155 9.23 -18.03 4.50
N THR A 156 10.39 -17.64 5.02
CA THR A 156 10.91 -16.28 4.89
C THR A 156 11.31 -15.90 3.46
N GLN A 157 11.68 -16.88 2.63
CA GLN A 157 12.10 -16.62 1.24
C GLN A 157 10.95 -16.29 0.30
N GLN A 158 9.72 -16.68 0.64
CA GLN A 158 8.51 -16.42 -0.15
C GLN A 158 7.65 -15.32 0.45
N SER A 159 8.07 -14.75 1.58
CA SER A 159 7.36 -13.66 2.24
C SER A 159 7.25 -12.44 1.31
N PRO A 160 6.11 -11.73 1.33
CA PRO A 160 5.96 -10.52 0.55
C PRO A 160 6.97 -9.44 0.96
N GLN A 161 7.79 -9.01 0.02
CA GLN A 161 8.77 -7.92 0.22
C GLN A 161 8.22 -6.58 -0.21
N ARG A 162 7.24 -6.61 -1.09
CA ARG A 162 6.51 -5.45 -1.62
C ARG A 162 5.04 -5.78 -1.68
N TYR A 163 4.20 -4.75 -1.71
CA TYR A 163 2.78 -4.92 -1.93
C TYR A 163 2.23 -3.85 -2.87
N VAL A 164 1.18 -4.22 -3.58
CA VAL A 164 0.38 -3.34 -4.43
C VAL A 164 -1.07 -3.51 -4.01
N VAL A 165 -1.70 -2.43 -3.58
CA VAL A 165 -3.14 -2.42 -3.30
C VAL A 165 -3.87 -1.85 -4.52
N MET A 166 -4.83 -2.60 -5.03
CA MET A 166 -5.53 -2.31 -6.26
C MET A 166 -7.04 -2.18 -6.00
N PRO A 167 -7.55 -0.96 -5.78
CA PRO A 167 -8.98 -0.72 -5.76
C PRO A 167 -9.58 -0.85 -7.18
N ARG A 168 -10.91 -0.96 -7.28
CA ARG A 168 -11.60 -1.20 -8.56
C ARG A 168 -11.24 -0.17 -9.63
N MET A 169 -11.13 1.11 -9.26
CA MET A 169 -10.74 2.15 -10.21
C MET A 169 -9.30 2.01 -10.71
N ALA A 170 -8.37 1.58 -9.85
CA ALA A 170 -6.99 1.33 -10.26
C ALA A 170 -6.90 0.15 -11.24
N LEU A 171 -7.61 -0.96 -10.97
CA LEU A 171 -7.69 -2.07 -11.91
C LEU A 171 -8.25 -1.64 -13.27
N ARG A 172 -9.31 -0.85 -13.26
CA ARG A 172 -9.90 -0.30 -14.48
C ARG A 172 -8.92 0.55 -15.29
N ILE A 173 -8.13 1.40 -14.62
CA ILE A 173 -7.10 2.22 -15.26
C ILE A 173 -6.01 1.33 -15.88
N VAL A 174 -5.57 0.30 -15.18
CA VAL A 174 -4.55 -0.65 -15.68
C VAL A 174 -5.07 -1.37 -16.91
N VAL A 175 -6.28 -1.92 -16.85
CA VAL A 175 -6.88 -2.64 -18.01
C VAL A 175 -7.05 -1.72 -19.21
N ASN A 176 -7.57 -0.51 -19.00
CA ASN A 176 -7.70 0.49 -20.07
C ASN A 176 -6.34 0.91 -20.67
N GLY A 177 -5.30 0.97 -19.83
CA GLY A 177 -3.94 1.32 -20.25
C GLY A 177 -3.25 0.23 -21.07
N LEU A 178 -3.60 -1.03 -20.83
CA LEU A 178 -3.11 -2.18 -21.59
C LEU A 178 -3.80 -2.34 -22.96
N GLY A 179 -4.85 -1.59 -23.21
CA GLY A 179 -5.75 -1.75 -24.32
C GLY A 179 -6.92 -2.66 -23.97
N GLU A 180 -7.75 -2.93 -24.94
CA GLU A 180 -8.93 -3.75 -24.74
C GLU A 180 -8.55 -5.23 -24.54
N LEU A 181 -9.33 -5.96 -23.74
CA LEU A 181 -9.15 -7.39 -23.53
C LEU A 181 -9.93 -8.18 -24.59
N ASP A 182 -9.24 -9.07 -25.30
CA ASP A 182 -9.87 -10.04 -26.18
C ASP A 182 -10.33 -11.26 -25.36
N LEU A 183 -11.62 -11.46 -25.26
CA LEU A 183 -12.24 -12.60 -24.61
C LEU A 183 -12.91 -13.51 -25.63
N SER A 184 -12.77 -14.82 -25.50
CA SER A 184 -13.51 -15.81 -26.29
C SER A 184 -14.46 -16.56 -25.37
N LEU A 185 -15.75 -16.38 -25.56
CA LEU A 185 -16.81 -17.00 -24.76
C LEU A 185 -17.42 -18.17 -25.52
N ASN A 186 -17.48 -19.32 -24.87
CA ASN A 186 -18.06 -20.54 -25.45
C ASN A 186 -19.58 -20.49 -25.49
N GLN A 187 -20.18 -19.63 -24.68
CA GLN A 187 -21.65 -19.46 -24.57
C GLN A 187 -22.00 -18.04 -24.22
N ILE A 188 -23.28 -17.70 -24.41
CA ILE A 188 -23.82 -16.40 -23.98
C ILE A 188 -23.71 -16.30 -22.48
N TYR A 189 -23.16 -15.18 -21.99
CA TYR A 189 -23.08 -14.87 -20.56
C TYR A 189 -23.97 -13.67 -20.24
N GLN A 190 -25.07 -13.95 -19.54
CA GLN A 190 -26.00 -12.92 -19.09
C GLN A 190 -26.12 -12.95 -17.58
N ARG A 191 -25.89 -11.82 -16.94
CA ARG A 191 -26.09 -11.64 -15.52
C ARG A 191 -26.73 -10.28 -15.25
N ASN A 192 -27.80 -10.29 -14.50
CA ASN A 192 -28.43 -9.09 -14.03
C ASN A 192 -28.40 -9.11 -12.50
N ASP A 193 -27.62 -8.21 -11.93
CA ASP A 193 -27.51 -8.04 -10.48
C ASP A 193 -28.23 -6.77 -10.06
N LYS A 194 -29.48 -6.95 -9.63
CA LYS A 194 -30.32 -5.83 -9.20
C LYS A 194 -29.81 -5.16 -7.92
N SER A 195 -29.08 -5.92 -7.09
CA SER A 195 -28.55 -5.40 -5.83
C SER A 195 -27.38 -4.45 -6.06
N GLN A 196 -26.58 -4.71 -7.09
CA GLN A 196 -25.44 -3.88 -7.49
C GLN A 196 -25.78 -2.89 -8.62
N GLY A 197 -26.97 -2.97 -9.16
CA GLY A 197 -27.41 -2.06 -10.21
C GLY A 197 -26.70 -2.23 -11.55
N TYR A 198 -26.07 -3.39 -11.82
CA TYR A 198 -25.41 -3.63 -13.09
C TYR A 198 -25.93 -4.88 -13.80
N SER A 199 -25.83 -4.87 -15.12
CA SER A 199 -26.12 -6.03 -15.95
C SER A 199 -24.98 -6.29 -16.92
N ILE A 200 -24.68 -7.59 -17.12
CA ILE A 200 -23.72 -8.07 -18.11
C ILE A 200 -24.50 -8.86 -19.15
N ASN A 201 -24.26 -8.56 -20.41
CA ASN A 201 -24.84 -9.30 -21.54
C ASN A 201 -23.77 -9.48 -22.62
N LEU A 202 -23.01 -10.56 -22.52
CA LEU A 202 -21.95 -10.90 -23.47
C LEU A 202 -22.42 -12.04 -24.37
N GLN A 203 -22.25 -11.87 -25.68
CA GLN A 203 -22.57 -12.90 -26.66
C GLN A 203 -21.51 -13.99 -26.73
N ALA A 204 -21.86 -15.17 -27.23
CA ALA A 204 -20.86 -16.19 -27.53
C ALA A 204 -19.94 -15.73 -28.66
N GLY A 205 -18.70 -16.20 -28.62
CA GLY A 205 -17.66 -15.86 -29.60
C GLY A 205 -16.63 -14.85 -29.04
N ARG A 206 -15.87 -14.25 -29.95
CA ARG A 206 -14.82 -13.29 -29.59
C ARG A 206 -15.46 -11.95 -29.24
N GLN A 207 -15.15 -11.50 -28.07
CA GLN A 207 -15.58 -10.20 -27.55
C GLN A 207 -14.35 -9.35 -27.28
N ARG A 208 -14.48 -8.04 -27.49
CA ARG A 208 -13.45 -7.06 -27.16
C ARG A 208 -14.04 -6.12 -26.09
N CYS A 209 -13.44 -6.12 -24.92
CA CYS A 209 -13.90 -5.41 -23.73
C CYS A 209 -12.88 -4.37 -23.25
#